data_d4121257c610ee761b9a7c39dcefee4b
#
_entry.id   d4121257c610ee761b9a7c39dcefee4b
#
_cell.length_a   1.000
_cell.length_b   1.000
_cell.length_c   1.000
_cell.angle_alpha   90.00
_cell.angle_beta   90.00
_cell.angle_gamma   90.00
#
_symmetry.space_group_name_H-M   'P 1'
#
loop_
_entity.id
_entity.type
_entity.pdbx_description
1 polymer ?
#
loop_
_entity_poly.entity_id
_entity_poly.type
_entity_poly.pdbx_seq_one_letter_code
_entity_poly.pdbx_strand_id
1 'polypeptide(L)'
;MTSYKKYPITTFAIIGILLVLVSCKTEKSNTVENNDSVKDTLSITILQTADIHGQLDTHPELFWENEKIVFKNRGGLANIKTLFDQERQKNPNRTIIVDGGDLIQGSGYTALSEGKVMPDIIKNMGYDVIIPGNWEVVYGKEVMMNVMKGYDTQVIAQNMFHDDNDEPLFPASWVKEIEGIRIGFIGINDPDVPVRQNPIFSKGIGFSGLDDNLKKIVDDFKVNEKIDVLFLITHLGIFKQVELANNSIAEHADYILGNDTHERVREPIQGKYAKVTEPGAFGSFVGKLTLHFVNGVLVDDDYELIDVDPEVFSADEEIQALVDKAKAPYKAHLETIVGYTNTPIYRYLTVENPMDNMITDAARWKTGADISISNGFRFGNPIVPQDGKPAPITRANLWNLLPVNEKVKTGKATGKQIKDWLEKEMHNAFSQNPTERFGGWLVRFSGMKVNFNSQNEKGQRINSITVNGESMKDDEYYTISACVRPGDPIDNLCRMPNVKDIEVKDYTIHELVEEYLQKNSPVAPTLEGRAYCEYLGKYSFSTVPKTDYKFQ
;
A
#
# COMPACT_ATOMS: atom_id res chain seq x y z
N MET A 1 51.22 -29.34 31.27
CA MET A 1 51.37 -30.78 30.97
C MET A 1 50.86 -30.96 29.58
N THR A 2 51.77 -30.94 28.62
CA THR A 2 52.26 -32.05 27.78
C THR A 2 51.17 -32.55 26.83
N SER A 3 51.33 -32.63 25.48
CA SER A 3 52.54 -32.73 24.62
C SER A 3 52.02 -32.90 23.19
N TYR A 4 52.40 -32.10 22.29
CA TYR A 4 53.17 -32.27 21.04
C TYR A 4 53.30 -33.67 20.43
N LYS A 5 53.06 -33.78 19.07
CA LYS A 5 53.95 -34.27 18.02
C LYS A 5 53.20 -34.42 16.73
N LYS A 6 53.44 -33.69 15.64
CA LYS A 6 54.53 -33.65 14.62
C LYS A 6 54.57 -34.86 13.70
N TYR A 7 54.28 -34.59 12.43
CA TYR A 7 54.85 -34.95 11.08
C TYR A 7 55.85 -36.10 10.96
N PRO A 8 56.23 -36.64 9.80
CA PRO A 8 56.38 -36.08 8.45
C PRO A 8 56.12 -37.02 7.23
N ILE A 9 55.90 -36.49 6.02
CA ILE A 9 56.82 -36.29 4.85
C ILE A 9 57.09 -37.51 3.92
N THR A 10 56.87 -37.26 2.61
CA THR A 10 57.53 -37.69 1.35
C THR A 10 57.42 -39.15 0.88
N THR A 11 57.22 -39.46 -0.43
CA THR A 11 58.22 -39.28 -1.51
C THR A 11 57.65 -39.74 -2.88
N PHE A 12 57.94 -38.96 -3.93
CA PHE A 12 58.32 -39.26 -5.32
C PHE A 12 57.75 -40.44 -6.12
N ALA A 13 57.11 -40.14 -7.23
CA ALA A 13 57.52 -40.16 -8.65
C ALA A 13 58.01 -41.49 -9.24
N ILE A 14 57.53 -41.85 -10.41
CA ILE A 14 58.31 -42.23 -11.60
C ILE A 14 57.41 -42.35 -12.83
N ILE A 15 57.87 -41.74 -13.90
CA ILE A 15 57.44 -41.67 -15.28
C ILE A 15 57.52 -43.06 -15.94
N GLY A 16 56.51 -43.43 -16.74
CA GLY A 16 56.61 -44.53 -17.68
C GLY A 16 55.93 -44.19 -19.00
N ILE A 17 56.72 -43.77 -19.99
CA ILE A 17 56.29 -43.57 -21.37
C ILE A 17 56.20 -44.94 -22.02
N LEU A 18 55.03 -45.31 -22.53
CA LEU A 18 54.90 -46.45 -23.47
C LEU A 18 54.28 -45.94 -24.77
N LEU A 19 55.10 -45.88 -25.81
CA LEU A 19 54.69 -45.72 -27.19
C LEU A 19 54.09 -47.05 -27.68
N VAL A 20 52.81 -47.04 -28.06
CA VAL A 20 52.23 -48.11 -28.86
C VAL A 20 51.69 -47.52 -30.17
N LEU A 21 52.34 -47.90 -31.26
CA LEU A 21 51.90 -47.72 -32.61
C LEU A 21 50.67 -48.62 -32.86
N VAL A 22 49.53 -48.05 -33.21
CA VAL A 22 48.41 -48.85 -33.70
C VAL A 22 47.90 -48.24 -35.00
N SER A 23 47.85 -49.14 -35.96
CA SER A 23 47.36 -49.13 -37.29
C SER A 23 46.00 -48.47 -37.50
N CYS A 24 45.87 -47.63 -38.52
CA CYS A 24 44.63 -47.10 -39.07
C CYS A 24 43.71 -48.25 -39.59
N LYS A 25 42.55 -48.37 -38.98
CA LYS A 25 41.36 -48.86 -39.63
C LYS A 25 40.33 -47.73 -39.73
N THR A 26 39.99 -47.33 -40.93
CA THR A 26 38.93 -46.40 -41.24
C THR A 26 37.57 -47.08 -40.95
N GLU A 27 37.00 -46.81 -39.81
CA GLU A 27 35.58 -46.98 -39.58
C GLU A 27 34.82 -45.68 -39.87
N LYS A 28 33.83 -45.77 -40.73
CA LYS A 28 32.88 -44.68 -40.98
C LYS A 28 32.20 -44.32 -39.65
N SER A 29 32.59 -43.21 -39.06
CA SER A 29 31.88 -42.60 -37.96
C SER A 29 30.56 -42.03 -38.50
N ASN A 30 29.46 -42.66 -38.13
CA ASN A 30 28.16 -42.02 -38.13
C ASN A 30 28.24 -40.91 -37.06
N THR A 31 28.47 -39.68 -37.48
CA THR A 31 28.21 -38.53 -36.68
C THR A 31 26.69 -38.49 -36.45
N VAL A 32 26.28 -38.94 -35.25
CA VAL A 32 25.01 -38.52 -34.69
C VAL A 32 25.22 -37.02 -34.43
N GLU A 33 24.65 -36.18 -35.29
CA GLU A 33 24.43 -34.79 -34.97
C GLU A 33 23.56 -34.78 -33.72
N ASN A 34 24.17 -34.57 -32.55
CA ASN A 34 23.46 -34.03 -31.41
C ASN A 34 22.96 -32.64 -31.82
N ASN A 35 21.76 -32.61 -32.36
CA ASN A 35 20.94 -31.42 -32.36
C ASN A 35 20.52 -31.16 -30.91
N ASP A 36 21.45 -30.75 -30.05
CA ASP A 36 21.10 -29.92 -28.92
C ASP A 36 20.61 -28.60 -29.50
N SER A 37 19.33 -28.55 -29.82
CA SER A 37 18.65 -27.29 -30.13
C SER A 37 18.94 -26.38 -28.93
N VAL A 38 19.72 -25.33 -29.16
CA VAL A 38 19.93 -24.26 -28.17
C VAL A 38 18.51 -23.84 -27.78
N LYS A 39 18.14 -24.13 -26.54
CA LYS A 39 16.84 -23.69 -26.01
C LYS A 39 16.85 -22.18 -26.02
N ASP A 40 15.92 -21.60 -26.75
CA ASP A 40 15.71 -20.15 -26.74
C ASP A 40 15.16 -19.75 -25.37
N THR A 41 15.97 -19.05 -24.57
CA THR A 41 15.62 -18.61 -23.22
C THR A 41 15.43 -17.11 -23.21
N LEU A 42 14.31 -16.67 -22.66
CA LEU A 42 13.94 -15.26 -22.52
C LEU A 42 13.51 -14.98 -21.08
N SER A 43 13.97 -13.86 -20.52
CA SER A 43 13.46 -13.36 -19.24
C SER A 43 12.86 -11.97 -19.43
N ILE A 44 11.66 -11.76 -18.88
CA ILE A 44 10.94 -10.48 -18.90
C ILE A 44 10.71 -10.03 -17.47
N THR A 45 11.02 -8.78 -17.17
CA THR A 45 10.87 -8.19 -15.83
C THR A 45 9.66 -7.27 -15.78
N ILE A 46 8.82 -7.43 -14.76
CA ILE A 46 7.73 -6.52 -14.41
C ILE A 46 8.13 -5.82 -13.11
N LEU A 47 8.15 -4.49 -13.11
CA LEU A 47 8.35 -3.68 -11.90
C LEU A 47 7.02 -3.05 -11.53
N GLN A 48 6.65 -3.14 -10.26
CA GLN A 48 5.40 -2.61 -9.73
C GLN A 48 5.65 -1.61 -8.61
N THR A 49 5.09 -0.40 -8.74
CA THR A 49 4.83 0.52 -7.62
C THR A 49 3.35 0.61 -7.36
N ALA A 50 2.99 1.10 -6.17
CA ALA A 50 1.61 1.30 -5.76
C ALA A 50 1.52 2.32 -4.63
N ASP A 51 0.36 2.95 -4.49
CA ASP A 51 0.03 3.72 -3.30
C ASP A 51 1.12 4.73 -2.92
N ILE A 52 1.68 5.43 -3.92
CA ILE A 52 2.75 6.43 -3.71
C ILE A 52 2.24 7.60 -2.88
N HIS A 53 0.95 7.95 -3.00
CA HIS A 53 0.28 8.95 -2.18
C HIS A 53 1.01 10.29 -2.14
N GLY A 54 1.61 10.69 -3.26
CA GLY A 54 2.33 11.95 -3.38
C GLY A 54 3.56 12.06 -2.47
N GLN A 55 4.15 10.95 -2.04
CA GLN A 55 5.41 10.94 -1.31
C GLN A 55 6.56 11.10 -2.30
N LEU A 56 7.08 12.32 -2.36
CA LEU A 56 8.04 12.72 -3.39
C LEU A 56 9.48 12.42 -3.01
N ASP A 57 9.79 12.55 -1.72
CA ASP A 57 11.15 12.47 -1.16
C ASP A 57 11.39 11.18 -0.40
N THR A 58 12.66 10.91 -0.10
CA THR A 58 13.04 9.89 0.89
C THR A 58 12.50 10.25 2.28
N HIS A 59 12.11 9.24 3.04
CA HIS A 59 11.50 9.42 4.35
C HIS A 59 11.79 8.24 5.27
N PRO A 60 11.65 8.42 6.60
CA PRO A 60 11.66 7.29 7.52
C PRO A 60 10.54 6.32 7.19
N GLU A 61 10.87 5.02 7.12
CA GLU A 61 9.93 3.92 6.96
C GLU A 61 10.06 2.97 8.15
N LEU A 62 8.92 2.39 8.58
CA LEU A 62 8.87 1.51 9.75
C LEU A 62 9.16 0.07 9.35
N PHE A 63 10.06 -0.60 10.09
CA PHE A 63 10.35 -2.02 9.97
C PHE A 63 10.22 -2.73 11.31
N TRP A 64 10.09 -4.05 11.25
CA TRP A 64 10.13 -4.90 12.43
C TRP A 64 11.34 -5.82 12.35
N GLU A 65 12.29 -5.58 13.22
CA GLU A 65 13.53 -6.34 13.26
C GLU A 65 13.89 -6.70 14.70
N ASN A 66 14.26 -7.95 14.93
CA ASN A 66 14.65 -8.45 16.25
C ASN A 66 13.61 -8.10 17.34
N GLU A 67 12.31 -8.31 17.03
CA GLU A 67 11.20 -8.03 17.94
C GLU A 67 11.05 -6.55 18.35
N LYS A 68 11.53 -5.64 17.49
CA LYS A 68 11.46 -4.19 17.73
C LYS A 68 11.04 -3.43 16.46
N ILE A 69 10.37 -2.31 16.69
CA ILE A 69 10.17 -1.31 15.65
C ILE A 69 11.51 -0.60 15.43
N VAL A 70 11.95 -0.57 14.16
CA VAL A 70 13.09 0.22 13.68
C VAL A 70 12.66 1.10 12.52
N PHE A 71 13.37 2.20 12.31
CA PHE A 71 13.09 3.13 11.24
C PHE A 71 14.30 3.25 10.33
N LYS A 72 14.08 3.16 9.01
CA LYS A 72 15.11 3.29 7.98
C LYS A 72 14.63 4.26 6.92
N ASN A 73 15.51 5.04 6.34
CA ASN A 73 15.14 5.89 5.21
C ASN A 73 14.87 5.04 3.97
N ARG A 74 13.73 5.28 3.33
CA ARG A 74 13.30 4.61 2.09
C ARG A 74 12.61 5.59 1.17
N GLY A 75 12.36 5.15 -0.06
CA GLY A 75 11.55 5.87 -1.02
C GLY A 75 12.28 7.00 -1.74
N GLY A 76 11.47 7.94 -2.23
CA GLY A 76 11.89 9.03 -3.11
C GLY A 76 11.73 8.68 -4.58
N LEU A 77 10.96 9.50 -5.34
CA LEU A 77 10.72 9.25 -6.76
C LEU A 77 12.02 9.25 -7.58
N ALA A 78 12.95 10.12 -7.23
CA ALA A 78 14.26 10.16 -7.88
C ALA A 78 15.09 8.88 -7.64
N ASN A 79 14.94 8.24 -6.47
CA ASN A 79 15.60 6.97 -6.16
C ASN A 79 14.94 5.79 -6.87
N ILE A 80 13.59 5.79 -6.97
CA ILE A 80 12.83 4.83 -7.77
C ILE A 80 13.24 4.89 -9.24
N LYS A 81 13.43 6.11 -9.79
CA LYS A 81 13.88 6.27 -11.18
C LYS A 81 15.22 5.59 -11.44
N THR A 82 16.16 5.75 -10.53
CA THR A 82 17.47 5.09 -10.62
C THR A 82 17.32 3.56 -10.61
N LEU A 83 16.46 3.00 -9.74
CA LEU A 83 16.15 1.58 -9.74
C LEU A 83 15.56 1.14 -11.09
N PHE A 84 14.57 1.86 -11.61
CA PHE A 84 13.95 1.55 -12.90
C PHE A 84 14.95 1.53 -14.04
N ASP A 85 15.83 2.52 -14.10
CA ASP A 85 16.86 2.61 -15.14
C ASP A 85 17.89 1.49 -15.02
N GLN A 86 18.30 1.12 -13.82
CA GLN A 86 19.21 -0.02 -13.60
C GLN A 86 18.58 -1.34 -14.07
N GLU A 87 17.30 -1.59 -13.79
CA GLU A 87 16.63 -2.81 -14.24
C GLU A 87 16.44 -2.81 -15.76
N ARG A 88 16.10 -1.66 -16.37
CA ARG A 88 16.05 -1.53 -17.83
C ARG A 88 17.40 -1.74 -18.50
N GLN A 89 18.49 -1.29 -17.88
CA GLN A 89 19.84 -1.53 -18.39
C GLN A 89 20.24 -3.02 -18.32
N LYS A 90 19.82 -3.75 -17.28
CA LYS A 90 20.05 -5.20 -17.15
C LYS A 90 19.27 -5.99 -18.21
N ASN A 91 18.04 -5.55 -18.51
CA ASN A 91 17.14 -6.22 -19.45
C ASN A 91 16.58 -5.22 -20.50
N PRO A 92 17.41 -4.77 -21.47
CA PRO A 92 16.99 -3.80 -22.46
C PRO A 92 15.77 -4.29 -23.24
N ASN A 93 14.72 -3.45 -23.33
CA ASN A 93 13.44 -3.72 -24.02
C ASN A 93 12.61 -4.89 -23.44
N ARG A 94 13.02 -5.46 -22.28
CA ARG A 94 12.37 -6.60 -21.64
C ARG A 94 11.89 -6.26 -20.21
N THR A 95 11.77 -4.97 -19.90
CA THR A 95 11.26 -4.49 -18.61
C THR A 95 9.98 -3.70 -18.85
N ILE A 96 8.92 -4.05 -18.14
CA ILE A 96 7.65 -3.33 -18.11
C ILE A 96 7.49 -2.74 -16.70
N ILE A 97 7.12 -1.47 -16.61
CA ILE A 97 6.94 -0.76 -15.34
C ILE A 97 5.48 -0.38 -15.18
N VAL A 98 4.86 -0.82 -14.10
CA VAL A 98 3.44 -0.59 -13.82
C VAL A 98 3.25 0.16 -12.50
N ASP A 99 2.17 0.96 -12.41
CA ASP A 99 1.73 1.56 -11.16
C ASP A 99 0.27 1.20 -10.87
N GLY A 100 0.01 0.89 -9.62
CA GLY A 100 -1.30 0.41 -9.14
C GLY A 100 -2.26 1.50 -8.69
N GLY A 101 -1.95 2.78 -8.91
CA GLY A 101 -2.81 3.91 -8.54
C GLY A 101 -2.53 4.49 -7.15
N ASP A 102 -3.39 5.42 -6.76
CA ASP A 102 -3.24 6.25 -5.56
C ASP A 102 -1.95 7.08 -5.58
N LEU A 103 -1.74 7.78 -6.70
CA LEU A 103 -0.59 8.64 -6.92
C LEU A 103 -0.77 10.05 -6.36
N ILE A 104 -2.00 10.62 -6.46
CA ILE A 104 -2.20 12.08 -6.42
C ILE A 104 -2.64 12.64 -5.06
N GLN A 105 -2.93 11.82 -4.07
CA GLN A 105 -3.42 12.26 -2.77
C GLN A 105 -2.68 11.56 -1.63
N GLY A 106 -2.26 12.33 -0.61
CA GLY A 106 -1.68 11.80 0.63
C GLY A 106 -0.57 12.64 1.23
N SER A 107 0.08 13.51 0.45
CA SER A 107 1.01 14.52 0.96
C SER A 107 0.43 15.93 0.90
N GLY A 108 0.99 16.86 1.68
CA GLY A 108 0.57 18.25 1.62
C GLY A 108 0.82 18.88 0.24
N TYR A 109 1.84 18.45 -0.46
CA TYR A 109 2.16 18.95 -1.81
C TYR A 109 1.08 18.55 -2.83
N THR A 110 0.64 17.32 -2.80
CA THR A 110 -0.45 16.86 -3.67
C THR A 110 -1.80 17.38 -3.24
N ALA A 111 -2.08 17.45 -1.94
CA ALA A 111 -3.34 17.99 -1.42
C ALA A 111 -3.55 19.46 -1.81
N LEU A 112 -2.56 20.32 -1.59
CA LEU A 112 -2.66 21.76 -1.90
C LEU A 112 -2.63 22.07 -3.39
N SER A 113 -2.11 21.17 -4.21
CA SER A 113 -2.10 21.30 -5.68
C SER A 113 -3.23 20.56 -6.36
N GLU A 114 -4.08 19.83 -5.62
CA GLU A 114 -5.09 18.92 -6.18
C GLU A 114 -4.45 17.90 -7.16
N GLY A 115 -3.30 17.32 -6.78
CA GLY A 115 -2.55 16.35 -7.60
C GLY A 115 -1.77 16.97 -8.77
N LYS A 116 -1.90 18.27 -9.04
CA LYS A 116 -1.32 18.94 -10.23
C LYS A 116 0.22 18.99 -10.25
N VAL A 117 0.88 18.66 -9.14
CA VAL A 117 2.36 18.55 -9.09
C VAL A 117 2.88 17.23 -9.67
N MET A 118 2.04 16.20 -9.82
CA MET A 118 2.45 14.86 -10.21
C MET A 118 2.74 14.67 -11.71
N PRO A 119 1.98 15.26 -12.66
CA PRO A 119 2.11 14.92 -14.09
C PRO A 119 3.52 15.06 -14.65
N ASP A 120 4.19 16.19 -14.42
CA ASP A 120 5.54 16.41 -14.94
C ASP A 120 6.55 15.38 -14.41
N ILE A 121 6.38 14.93 -13.17
CA ILE A 121 7.25 13.93 -12.54
C ILE A 121 6.95 12.55 -13.13
N ILE A 122 5.70 12.11 -13.08
CA ILE A 122 5.28 10.77 -13.51
C ILE A 122 5.58 10.51 -14.99
N LYS A 123 5.35 11.51 -15.85
CA LYS A 123 5.71 11.44 -17.27
C LYS A 123 7.18 11.07 -17.51
N ASN A 124 8.09 11.54 -16.65
CA ASN A 124 9.53 11.32 -16.80
C ASN A 124 10.03 10.09 -15.99
N MET A 125 9.19 9.47 -15.18
CA MET A 125 9.52 8.23 -14.46
C MET A 125 9.66 7.03 -15.40
N GLY A 126 8.90 7.02 -16.50
CA GLY A 126 8.97 5.96 -17.50
C GLY A 126 8.05 4.77 -17.22
N TYR A 127 6.91 4.99 -16.61
CA TYR A 127 5.86 3.98 -16.50
C TYR A 127 5.33 3.57 -17.88
N ASP A 128 5.06 2.28 -18.06
CA ASP A 128 4.44 1.75 -19.29
C ASP A 128 2.91 1.74 -19.16
N VAL A 129 2.38 1.38 -17.96
CA VAL A 129 0.94 1.37 -17.70
C VAL A 129 0.64 1.75 -16.25
N ILE A 130 -0.45 2.49 -16.05
CA ILE A 130 -0.95 2.96 -14.75
C ILE A 130 -2.44 2.65 -14.66
N ILE A 131 -2.94 2.33 -13.48
CA ILE A 131 -4.38 2.32 -13.20
C ILE A 131 -4.75 3.45 -12.23
N PRO A 132 -5.97 4.00 -12.26
CA PRO A 132 -6.44 4.86 -11.19
C PRO A 132 -6.68 4.05 -9.92
N GLY A 133 -6.33 4.59 -8.76
CA GLY A 133 -6.73 4.08 -7.46
C GLY A 133 -8.02 4.73 -6.96
N ASN A 134 -8.36 4.50 -5.70
CA ASN A 134 -9.57 5.06 -5.11
C ASN A 134 -9.43 6.55 -4.72
N TRP A 135 -8.21 7.06 -4.50
CA TRP A 135 -7.96 8.46 -4.17
C TRP A 135 -7.83 9.37 -5.39
N GLU A 136 -7.71 8.84 -6.59
CA GLU A 136 -7.68 9.65 -7.82
C GLU A 136 -8.95 10.46 -8.01
N VAL A 137 -10.09 10.01 -7.48
CA VAL A 137 -11.37 10.73 -7.61
C VAL A 137 -11.55 11.88 -6.61
N VAL A 138 -10.67 12.02 -5.60
CA VAL A 138 -10.85 12.92 -4.45
C VAL A 138 -11.05 14.39 -4.84
N TYR A 139 -10.47 14.82 -5.95
CA TYR A 139 -10.61 16.19 -6.49
C TYR A 139 -11.66 16.29 -7.60
N GLY A 140 -12.46 15.25 -7.80
CA GLY A 140 -13.49 15.14 -8.82
C GLY A 140 -12.99 14.64 -10.17
N LYS A 141 -13.94 14.18 -10.99
CA LYS A 141 -13.71 13.54 -12.30
C LYS A 141 -12.82 14.37 -13.24
N GLU A 142 -13.12 15.67 -13.36
CA GLU A 142 -12.38 16.54 -14.29
C GLU A 142 -10.89 16.67 -13.92
N VAL A 143 -10.60 16.85 -12.65
CA VAL A 143 -9.21 16.95 -12.16
C VAL A 143 -8.50 15.61 -12.37
N MET A 144 -9.11 14.49 -12.01
CA MET A 144 -8.57 13.15 -12.25
C MET A 144 -8.21 12.95 -13.72
N MET A 145 -9.15 13.20 -14.64
CA MET A 145 -8.91 13.02 -16.07
C MET A 145 -7.77 13.90 -16.61
N ASN A 146 -7.69 15.15 -16.15
CA ASN A 146 -6.64 16.08 -16.57
C ASN A 146 -5.26 15.67 -16.05
N VAL A 147 -5.17 15.26 -14.79
CA VAL A 147 -3.92 14.81 -14.16
C VAL A 147 -3.42 13.54 -14.84
N MET A 148 -4.27 12.54 -15.02
CA MET A 148 -3.89 11.27 -15.66
C MET A 148 -3.51 11.43 -17.13
N LYS A 149 -4.20 12.31 -17.86
CA LYS A 149 -3.79 12.66 -19.23
C LYS A 149 -2.37 13.27 -19.28
N GLY A 150 -1.99 14.00 -18.24
CA GLY A 150 -0.67 14.62 -18.11
C GLY A 150 0.47 13.62 -17.88
N TYR A 151 0.18 12.38 -17.48
CA TYR A 151 1.20 11.33 -17.31
C TYR A 151 1.83 10.86 -18.63
N ASP A 152 1.15 11.09 -19.75
CA ASP A 152 1.63 10.73 -21.10
C ASP A 152 2.05 9.25 -21.22
N THR A 153 1.29 8.37 -20.55
CA THR A 153 1.45 6.91 -20.55
C THR A 153 0.10 6.21 -20.70
N GLN A 154 0.09 4.88 -20.77
CA GLN A 154 -1.16 4.11 -20.83
C GLN A 154 -1.85 4.15 -19.46
N VAL A 155 -3.08 4.68 -19.40
CA VAL A 155 -3.96 4.57 -18.25
C VAL A 155 -5.09 3.63 -18.62
N ILE A 156 -5.30 2.57 -17.83
CA ILE A 156 -6.33 1.55 -18.07
C ILE A 156 -7.24 1.35 -16.85
N ALA A 157 -8.55 1.21 -17.09
CA ALA A 157 -9.51 0.82 -16.05
C ALA A 157 -10.79 0.28 -16.73
N GLN A 158 -11.01 -1.03 -16.64
CA GLN A 158 -12.14 -1.65 -17.32
C GLN A 158 -13.50 -1.37 -16.66
N ASN A 159 -13.52 -0.95 -15.39
CA ASN A 159 -14.73 -0.82 -14.59
C ASN A 159 -15.07 0.62 -14.18
N MET A 160 -14.51 1.62 -14.88
CA MET A 160 -14.81 3.03 -14.67
C MET A 160 -15.47 3.64 -15.90
N PHE A 161 -16.67 4.27 -15.71
CA PHE A 161 -17.52 4.75 -16.79
C PHE A 161 -17.97 6.18 -16.52
N HIS A 162 -18.45 6.86 -17.57
CA HIS A 162 -19.29 8.03 -17.44
C HIS A 162 -20.66 7.59 -16.91
N ASP A 163 -21.15 8.14 -15.80
CA ASP A 163 -22.41 7.74 -15.17
C ASP A 163 -23.67 8.17 -15.92
N ASP A 164 -23.53 9.03 -16.92
CA ASP A 164 -24.61 9.56 -17.75
C ASP A 164 -24.87 8.78 -19.05
N ASN A 165 -23.88 7.98 -19.52
CA ASN A 165 -23.98 7.31 -20.82
C ASN A 165 -23.27 5.94 -20.87
N ASP A 166 -22.72 5.46 -19.77
CA ASP A 166 -21.96 4.20 -19.64
C ASP A 166 -20.74 4.08 -20.58
N GLU A 167 -20.26 5.18 -21.14
CA GLU A 167 -19.04 5.20 -21.94
C GLU A 167 -17.82 5.01 -21.05
N PRO A 168 -16.83 4.15 -21.42
CA PRO A 168 -15.63 3.95 -20.64
C PRO A 168 -14.84 5.25 -20.44
N LEU A 169 -14.35 5.49 -19.23
CA LEU A 169 -13.43 6.61 -18.94
C LEU A 169 -12.01 6.35 -19.45
N PHE A 170 -11.60 5.09 -19.45
CA PHE A 170 -10.27 4.64 -19.86
C PHE A 170 -10.39 3.37 -20.72
N PRO A 171 -9.37 3.04 -21.55
CA PRO A 171 -9.23 1.71 -22.13
C PRO A 171 -9.28 0.63 -21.03
N ALA A 172 -9.93 -0.50 -21.31
CA ALA A 172 -10.06 -1.59 -20.34
C ALA A 172 -8.73 -2.31 -20.10
N SER A 173 -7.86 -2.36 -21.11
CA SER A 173 -6.70 -3.24 -21.15
C SER A 173 -5.58 -2.67 -22.02
N TRP A 174 -4.39 -3.25 -21.88
CA TRP A 174 -3.23 -2.95 -22.69
C TRP A 174 -2.42 -4.22 -22.97
N VAL A 175 -1.74 -4.29 -24.14
CA VAL A 175 -0.88 -5.40 -24.53
C VAL A 175 0.51 -4.89 -24.86
N LYS A 176 1.53 -5.58 -24.34
CA LYS A 176 2.93 -5.40 -24.72
C LYS A 176 3.45 -6.68 -25.35
N GLU A 177 3.99 -6.59 -26.55
CA GLU A 177 4.68 -7.70 -27.19
C GLU A 177 6.20 -7.53 -27.02
N ILE A 178 6.85 -8.58 -26.51
CA ILE A 178 8.31 -8.64 -26.29
C ILE A 178 8.81 -9.96 -26.88
N GLU A 179 9.59 -9.90 -27.95
CA GLU A 179 10.19 -11.06 -28.61
C GLU A 179 9.19 -12.19 -28.92
N GLY A 180 7.99 -11.80 -29.37
CA GLY A 180 6.91 -12.72 -29.71
C GLY A 180 6.05 -13.18 -28.54
N ILE A 181 6.37 -12.81 -27.29
CA ILE A 181 5.53 -13.05 -26.11
C ILE A 181 4.57 -11.88 -25.95
N ARG A 182 3.28 -12.17 -25.90
CA ARG A 182 2.20 -11.19 -25.69
C ARG A 182 1.79 -11.14 -24.23
N ILE A 183 2.11 -10.05 -23.56
CA ILE A 183 1.78 -9.79 -22.15
C ILE A 183 0.60 -8.85 -22.11
N GLY A 184 -0.50 -9.29 -21.50
CA GLY A 184 -1.73 -8.54 -21.36
C GLY A 184 -1.93 -8.00 -19.96
N PHE A 185 -2.54 -6.81 -19.85
CA PHE A 185 -2.89 -6.14 -18.62
C PHE A 185 -4.35 -5.69 -18.67
N ILE A 186 -5.11 -5.97 -17.62
CA ILE A 186 -6.45 -5.43 -17.40
C ILE A 186 -6.42 -4.62 -16.11
N GLY A 187 -6.89 -3.36 -16.14
CA GLY A 187 -6.99 -2.49 -14.97
C GLY A 187 -8.34 -2.62 -14.28
N ILE A 188 -8.36 -2.74 -12.96
CA ILE A 188 -9.58 -2.86 -12.14
C ILE A 188 -9.46 -1.95 -10.92
N ASN A 189 -10.31 -0.90 -10.86
CA ASN A 189 -10.42 -0.04 -9.69
C ASN A 189 -11.42 -0.63 -8.68
N ASP A 190 -11.40 -0.13 -7.45
CA ASP A 190 -12.35 -0.51 -6.41
C ASP A 190 -13.78 -0.07 -6.77
N PRO A 191 -14.72 -1.00 -6.94
CA PRO A 191 -16.11 -0.65 -7.23
C PRO A 191 -16.82 0.02 -6.04
N ASP A 192 -16.28 -0.11 -4.83
CA ASP A 192 -16.86 0.44 -3.60
C ASP A 192 -16.43 1.90 -3.32
N VAL A 193 -15.69 2.55 -4.22
CA VAL A 193 -15.26 3.96 -4.09
C VAL A 193 -16.40 4.89 -3.65
N PRO A 194 -17.60 4.86 -4.26
CA PRO A 194 -18.70 5.75 -3.85
C PRO A 194 -19.21 5.50 -2.42
N VAL A 195 -18.96 4.31 -1.87
CA VAL A 195 -19.36 3.93 -0.50
C VAL A 195 -18.22 4.16 0.51
N ARG A 196 -16.99 3.85 0.09
CA ARG A 196 -15.80 4.01 0.93
C ARG A 196 -15.41 5.46 1.16
N GLN A 197 -15.62 6.31 0.16
CA GLN A 197 -15.29 7.73 0.20
C GLN A 197 -16.55 8.60 0.22
N ASN A 198 -16.36 9.91 0.20
CA ASN A 198 -17.46 10.84 0.00
C ASN A 198 -18.02 10.66 -1.42
N PRO A 199 -19.34 10.36 -1.58
CA PRO A 199 -19.93 10.16 -2.91
C PRO A 199 -19.77 11.35 -3.87
N ILE A 200 -19.55 12.56 -3.34
CA ILE A 200 -19.33 13.75 -4.16
C ILE A 200 -18.01 13.68 -4.95
N PHE A 201 -17.01 12.98 -4.42
CA PHE A 201 -15.71 12.86 -5.07
C PHE A 201 -15.80 12.07 -6.39
N SER A 202 -16.60 11.01 -6.41
CA SER A 202 -16.84 10.18 -7.59
C SER A 202 -18.07 10.58 -8.40
N LYS A 203 -18.64 11.76 -8.17
CA LYS A 203 -19.79 12.25 -8.94
C LYS A 203 -19.43 12.31 -10.43
N GLY A 204 -20.28 11.74 -11.25
CA GLY A 204 -20.07 11.63 -12.70
C GLY A 204 -19.27 10.41 -13.13
N ILE A 205 -18.93 9.51 -12.18
CA ILE A 205 -18.19 8.27 -12.43
C ILE A 205 -19.04 7.08 -11.99
N GLY A 206 -19.33 6.17 -12.91
CA GLY A 206 -19.93 4.87 -12.63
C GLY A 206 -18.84 3.81 -12.44
N PHE A 207 -19.13 2.81 -11.62
CA PHE A 207 -18.25 1.67 -11.37
C PHE A 207 -19.01 0.36 -11.54
N SER A 208 -18.44 -0.62 -12.26
CA SER A 208 -18.97 -1.97 -12.28
C SER A 208 -18.23 -2.89 -11.29
N GLY A 209 -18.94 -3.92 -10.83
CA GLY A 209 -18.45 -4.86 -9.82
C GLY A 209 -17.57 -5.99 -10.39
N LEU A 210 -17.18 -6.89 -9.49
CA LEU A 210 -16.47 -8.13 -9.81
C LEU A 210 -17.53 -9.23 -10.09
N ASP A 211 -18.00 -9.32 -11.31
CA ASP A 211 -19.14 -10.15 -11.71
C ASP A 211 -18.86 -10.98 -12.98
N ASP A 212 -19.89 -11.65 -13.49
CA ASP A 212 -19.79 -12.48 -14.69
C ASP A 212 -19.43 -11.66 -15.94
N ASN A 213 -19.70 -10.36 -15.98
CA ASN A 213 -19.29 -9.50 -17.08
C ASN A 213 -17.78 -9.29 -17.06
N LEU A 214 -17.19 -9.04 -15.89
CA LEU A 214 -15.73 -8.99 -15.75
C LEU A 214 -15.09 -10.32 -16.17
N LYS A 215 -15.65 -11.46 -15.74
CA LYS A 215 -15.17 -12.78 -16.20
C LYS A 215 -15.14 -12.87 -17.70
N LYS A 216 -16.22 -12.50 -18.37
CA LYS A 216 -16.30 -12.51 -19.83
C LYS A 216 -15.23 -11.61 -20.47
N ILE A 217 -14.99 -10.42 -19.93
CA ILE A 217 -13.95 -9.51 -20.42
C ILE A 217 -12.56 -10.15 -20.31
N VAL A 218 -12.25 -10.78 -19.19
CA VAL A 218 -10.97 -11.48 -18.95
C VAL A 218 -10.79 -12.64 -19.95
N ASP A 219 -11.82 -13.47 -20.10
CA ASP A 219 -11.80 -14.62 -21.01
C ASP A 219 -11.65 -14.18 -22.49
N ASP A 220 -12.47 -13.22 -22.92
CA ASP A 220 -12.44 -12.69 -24.29
C ASP A 220 -11.09 -12.03 -24.60
N PHE A 221 -10.51 -11.28 -23.68
CA PHE A 221 -9.22 -10.62 -23.86
C PHE A 221 -8.09 -11.65 -23.99
N LYS A 222 -8.02 -12.65 -23.12
CA LYS A 222 -7.02 -13.73 -23.20
C LYS A 222 -7.04 -14.42 -24.55
N VAL A 223 -8.24 -14.76 -25.05
CA VAL A 223 -8.41 -15.54 -26.29
C VAL A 223 -8.24 -14.65 -27.53
N ASN A 224 -8.95 -13.52 -27.61
CA ASN A 224 -8.98 -12.69 -28.82
C ASN A 224 -7.63 -12.01 -29.10
N GLU A 225 -6.96 -11.56 -28.04
CA GLU A 225 -5.64 -10.93 -28.13
C GLU A 225 -4.50 -11.96 -28.09
N LYS A 226 -4.79 -13.25 -27.92
CA LYS A 226 -3.80 -14.34 -27.85
C LYS A 226 -2.72 -14.04 -26.81
N ILE A 227 -3.13 -13.69 -25.62
CA ILE A 227 -2.24 -13.32 -24.52
C ILE A 227 -1.53 -14.57 -23.98
N ASP A 228 -0.20 -14.52 -23.89
CA ASP A 228 0.60 -15.60 -23.31
C ASP A 228 0.58 -15.50 -21.77
N VAL A 229 0.81 -14.30 -21.21
CA VAL A 229 0.74 -14.05 -19.78
C VAL A 229 -0.22 -12.90 -19.50
N LEU A 230 -1.19 -13.11 -18.61
CA LEU A 230 -2.23 -12.15 -18.26
C LEU A 230 -2.07 -11.65 -16.82
N PHE A 231 -1.98 -10.33 -16.69
CA PHE A 231 -1.97 -9.60 -15.43
C PHE A 231 -3.30 -8.87 -15.20
N LEU A 232 -3.85 -9.00 -14.00
CA LEU A 232 -4.87 -8.09 -13.49
C LEU A 232 -4.17 -7.08 -12.57
N ILE A 233 -4.13 -5.80 -12.93
CA ILE A 233 -3.67 -4.74 -12.04
C ILE A 233 -4.90 -4.25 -11.29
N THR A 234 -4.91 -4.37 -9.95
CA THR A 234 -6.14 -4.16 -9.18
C THR A 234 -5.92 -3.23 -8.00
N HIS A 235 -6.86 -2.31 -7.77
CA HIS A 235 -6.86 -1.44 -6.60
C HIS A 235 -7.99 -1.84 -5.64
N LEU A 236 -7.97 -3.10 -5.14
CA LEU A 236 -9.06 -3.73 -4.40
C LEU A 236 -8.74 -4.01 -2.92
N GLY A 237 -7.47 -3.95 -2.56
CA GLY A 237 -6.95 -4.40 -1.28
C GLY A 237 -6.75 -5.92 -1.19
N ILE A 238 -5.75 -6.32 -0.40
CA ILE A 238 -5.20 -7.67 -0.38
C ILE A 238 -6.25 -8.77 -0.15
N PHE A 239 -7.26 -8.53 0.67
CA PHE A 239 -8.28 -9.54 0.97
C PHE A 239 -9.15 -9.88 -0.25
N LYS A 240 -9.65 -8.84 -0.96
CA LYS A 240 -10.43 -9.01 -2.19
C LYS A 240 -9.57 -9.57 -3.33
N GLN A 241 -8.29 -9.20 -3.39
CA GLN A 241 -7.33 -9.71 -4.38
C GLN A 241 -7.09 -11.21 -4.20
N VAL A 242 -6.88 -11.67 -2.96
CA VAL A 242 -6.73 -13.10 -2.66
C VAL A 242 -8.02 -13.86 -2.94
N GLU A 243 -9.18 -13.26 -2.66
CA GLU A 243 -10.47 -13.86 -3.04
C GLU A 243 -10.62 -13.95 -4.56
N LEU A 244 -10.30 -12.87 -5.29
CA LEU A 244 -10.31 -12.85 -6.76
C LEU A 244 -9.40 -13.92 -7.35
N ALA A 245 -8.19 -14.12 -6.78
CA ALA A 245 -7.27 -15.16 -7.21
C ALA A 245 -7.80 -16.59 -7.03
N ASN A 246 -8.82 -16.78 -6.19
CA ASN A 246 -9.52 -18.04 -5.99
C ASN A 246 -10.85 -18.13 -6.75
N ASN A 247 -11.32 -17.04 -7.35
CA ASN A 247 -12.56 -16.94 -8.09
C ASN A 247 -12.36 -17.27 -9.57
N SER A 248 -13.39 -17.85 -10.22
CA SER A 248 -13.37 -18.16 -11.65
C SER A 248 -13.18 -16.96 -12.58
N ILE A 249 -13.36 -15.74 -12.11
CA ILE A 249 -13.03 -14.51 -12.84
C ILE A 249 -11.53 -14.50 -13.22
N ALA A 250 -10.66 -14.96 -12.33
CA ALA A 250 -9.22 -15.03 -12.56
C ALA A 250 -8.74 -16.33 -13.21
N GLU A 251 -9.63 -17.16 -13.76
CA GLU A 251 -9.28 -18.50 -14.31
C GLU A 251 -8.20 -18.46 -15.40
N HIS A 252 -8.16 -17.37 -16.16
CA HIS A 252 -7.17 -17.16 -17.22
C HIS A 252 -6.10 -16.11 -16.88
N ALA A 253 -6.13 -15.56 -15.67
CA ALA A 253 -5.08 -14.67 -15.18
C ALA A 253 -3.94 -15.45 -14.53
N ASP A 254 -2.72 -15.04 -14.80
CA ASP A 254 -1.51 -15.65 -14.22
C ASP A 254 -1.14 -14.92 -12.90
N TYR A 255 -1.32 -13.57 -12.87
CA TYR A 255 -0.94 -12.72 -11.75
C TYR A 255 -1.99 -11.66 -11.46
N ILE A 256 -2.12 -11.31 -10.18
CA ILE A 256 -2.82 -10.12 -9.69
C ILE A 256 -1.78 -9.21 -9.04
N LEU A 257 -1.55 -8.05 -9.67
CA LEU A 257 -0.72 -6.98 -9.12
C LEU A 257 -1.62 -6.10 -8.26
N GLY A 258 -1.58 -6.34 -6.96
CA GLY A 258 -2.49 -5.75 -5.99
C GLY A 258 -2.01 -4.44 -5.39
N ASN A 259 -2.96 -3.66 -4.82
CA ASN A 259 -2.76 -2.34 -4.23
C ASN A 259 -3.89 -2.01 -3.23
N ASP A 260 -3.92 -0.82 -2.60
CA ASP A 260 -4.93 -0.24 -1.68
C ASP A 260 -4.66 -0.51 -0.19
N THR A 261 -4.21 -1.70 0.20
CA THR A 261 -4.02 -1.99 1.64
C THR A 261 -2.60 -1.77 2.14
N HIS A 262 -1.69 -1.32 1.28
CA HIS A 262 -0.29 -1.01 1.61
C HIS A 262 0.47 -2.23 2.18
N GLU A 263 0.04 -3.45 1.83
CA GLU A 263 0.70 -4.66 2.32
C GLU A 263 2.04 -4.89 1.60
N ARG A 264 3.04 -5.26 2.37
CA ARG A 264 4.39 -5.58 1.87
C ARG A 264 4.49 -7.08 1.65
N VAL A 265 4.03 -7.56 0.52
CA VAL A 265 4.07 -8.99 0.18
C VAL A 265 5.47 -9.35 -0.29
N ARG A 266 6.24 -10.08 0.54
CA ARG A 266 7.60 -10.56 0.22
C ARG A 266 7.60 -11.85 -0.59
N GLU A 267 6.56 -12.65 -0.46
CA GLU A 267 6.37 -13.89 -1.19
C GLU A 267 4.98 -13.85 -1.83
N PRO A 268 4.84 -14.06 -3.15
CA PRO A 268 3.53 -14.06 -3.78
C PRO A 268 2.56 -15.01 -3.09
N ILE A 269 1.35 -14.54 -2.85
CA ILE A 269 0.29 -15.36 -2.26
C ILE A 269 -0.33 -16.20 -3.37
N GLN A 270 -0.18 -17.53 -3.29
CA GLN A 270 -0.74 -18.42 -4.28
C GLN A 270 -2.24 -18.59 -4.09
N GLY A 271 -3.04 -18.10 -5.05
CA GLY A 271 -4.45 -18.43 -5.20
C GLY A 271 -4.66 -19.70 -6.02
N LYS A 272 -5.92 -20.07 -6.21
CA LYS A 272 -6.30 -21.24 -7.05
C LYS A 272 -5.91 -21.02 -8.52
N TYR A 273 -6.08 -19.82 -9.03
CA TYR A 273 -5.88 -19.46 -10.43
C TYR A 273 -4.68 -18.54 -10.64
N ALA A 274 -4.49 -17.54 -9.80
CA ALA A 274 -3.46 -16.52 -9.98
C ALA A 274 -2.58 -16.35 -8.72
N LYS A 275 -1.36 -15.84 -8.91
CA LYS A 275 -0.48 -15.38 -7.83
C LYS A 275 -0.78 -13.90 -7.51
N VAL A 276 -0.82 -13.53 -6.23
CA VAL A 276 -1.08 -12.15 -5.78
C VAL A 276 0.18 -11.54 -5.21
N THR A 277 0.52 -10.32 -5.64
CA THR A 277 1.56 -9.46 -5.07
C THR A 277 0.96 -8.13 -4.62
N GLU A 278 1.57 -7.46 -3.65
CA GLU A 278 1.28 -6.07 -3.28
C GLU A 278 2.59 -5.45 -2.75
N PRO A 279 3.09 -4.35 -3.35
CA PRO A 279 4.45 -3.88 -3.10
C PRO A 279 4.57 -2.87 -1.95
N GLY A 280 3.60 -2.79 -1.04
CA GLY A 280 3.60 -1.77 0.00
C GLY A 280 3.14 -0.41 -0.53
N ALA A 281 3.68 0.68 0.02
CA ALA A 281 3.21 2.04 -0.29
C ALA A 281 4.31 3.10 -0.18
N PHE A 282 3.93 4.36 -0.44
CA PHE A 282 4.73 5.58 -0.22
C PHE A 282 6.03 5.64 -1.04
N GLY A 283 6.13 4.82 -2.10
CA GLY A 283 7.35 4.69 -2.88
C GLY A 283 8.51 4.03 -2.13
N SER A 284 8.25 3.46 -0.95
CA SER A 284 9.27 2.81 -0.12
C SER A 284 9.76 1.49 -0.70
N PHE A 285 8.97 0.87 -1.60
CA PHE A 285 9.23 -0.45 -2.15
C PHE A 285 8.88 -0.51 -3.64
N VAL A 286 9.51 -1.45 -4.35
CA VAL A 286 9.19 -1.84 -5.72
C VAL A 286 9.09 -3.35 -5.79
N GLY A 287 7.95 -3.87 -6.22
CA GLY A 287 7.78 -5.29 -6.56
C GLY A 287 8.49 -5.58 -7.88
N LYS A 288 9.34 -6.59 -7.90
CA LYS A 288 10.04 -7.07 -9.09
C LYS A 288 9.67 -8.51 -9.34
N LEU A 289 8.96 -8.76 -10.44
CA LEU A 289 8.63 -10.10 -10.92
C LEU A 289 9.42 -10.35 -12.20
N THR A 290 10.18 -11.45 -12.24
CA THR A 290 10.91 -11.90 -13.42
C THR A 290 10.29 -13.18 -13.94
N LEU A 291 9.83 -13.16 -15.17
CA LEU A 291 9.23 -14.28 -15.88
C LEU A 291 10.28 -14.96 -16.76
N HIS A 292 10.40 -16.30 -16.66
CA HIS A 292 11.36 -17.08 -17.42
C HIS A 292 10.66 -17.95 -18.47
N PHE A 293 11.03 -17.76 -19.71
CA PHE A 293 10.48 -18.48 -20.85
C PHE A 293 11.52 -19.41 -21.48
N VAL A 294 11.06 -20.56 -21.95
CA VAL A 294 11.84 -21.48 -22.78
C VAL A 294 11.02 -21.83 -24.01
N ASN A 295 11.56 -21.52 -25.20
CA ASN A 295 10.88 -21.72 -26.49
C ASN A 295 9.48 -21.07 -26.53
N GLY A 296 9.33 -19.87 -25.93
CA GLY A 296 8.09 -19.10 -25.90
C GLY A 296 7.08 -19.54 -24.82
N VAL A 297 7.40 -20.51 -23.98
CA VAL A 297 6.52 -21.00 -22.89
C VAL A 297 7.06 -20.50 -21.56
N LEU A 298 6.21 -19.91 -20.72
CA LEU A 298 6.52 -19.55 -19.34
C LEU A 298 6.78 -20.83 -18.53
N VAL A 299 7.97 -20.96 -17.96
CA VAL A 299 8.40 -22.16 -17.22
C VAL A 299 8.67 -21.90 -15.76
N ASP A 300 9.00 -20.66 -15.38
CA ASP A 300 9.33 -20.28 -14.00
C ASP A 300 9.16 -18.78 -13.79
N ASP A 301 9.10 -18.35 -12.53
CA ASP A 301 9.10 -16.94 -12.14
C ASP A 301 9.82 -16.72 -10.82
N ASP A 302 10.47 -15.56 -10.69
CA ASP A 302 11.09 -15.07 -9.46
C ASP A 302 10.43 -13.76 -9.02
N TYR A 303 10.15 -13.62 -7.74
CA TYR A 303 9.62 -12.37 -7.16
C TYR A 303 10.53 -11.85 -6.04
N GLU A 304 10.77 -10.54 -6.08
CA GLU A 304 11.50 -9.81 -5.05
C GLU A 304 10.75 -8.51 -4.72
N LEU A 305 10.53 -8.22 -3.45
CA LEU A 305 10.12 -6.90 -2.99
C LEU A 305 11.36 -6.10 -2.61
N ILE A 306 11.75 -5.16 -3.47
CA ILE A 306 12.97 -4.36 -3.32
C ILE A 306 12.67 -3.18 -2.41
N ASP A 307 13.44 -3.02 -1.33
CA ASP A 307 13.45 -1.80 -0.52
C ASP A 307 14.13 -0.68 -1.31
N VAL A 308 13.46 0.45 -1.53
CA VAL A 308 14.05 1.62 -2.20
C VAL A 308 14.97 2.35 -1.20
N ASP A 309 16.19 1.83 -1.07
CA ASP A 309 17.20 2.34 -0.15
C ASP A 309 18.02 3.45 -0.82
N PRO A 310 18.00 4.69 -0.30
CA PRO A 310 18.77 5.80 -0.87
C PRO A 310 20.30 5.61 -0.79
N GLU A 311 20.79 4.69 0.04
CA GLU A 311 22.22 4.34 0.07
C GLU A 311 22.59 3.41 -1.08
N VAL A 312 21.63 2.69 -1.67
CA VAL A 312 21.80 1.78 -2.81
C VAL A 312 21.41 2.46 -4.12
N PHE A 313 20.27 3.14 -4.13
CA PHE A 313 19.74 3.84 -5.30
C PHE A 313 19.88 5.35 -5.07
N SER A 314 20.95 5.96 -5.60
CA SER A 314 21.11 7.42 -5.54
C SER A 314 20.00 8.14 -6.30
N ALA A 315 19.65 9.34 -5.86
CA ALA A 315 18.62 10.13 -6.53
C ALA A 315 19.03 10.48 -7.97
N ASP A 316 18.13 10.27 -8.92
CA ASP A 316 18.24 10.76 -10.28
C ASP A 316 18.12 12.29 -10.30
N GLU A 317 19.09 12.99 -10.91
CA GLU A 317 19.19 14.46 -10.85
C GLU A 317 18.03 15.16 -11.59
N GLU A 318 17.55 14.58 -12.69
CA GLU A 318 16.47 15.16 -13.49
C GLU A 318 15.14 15.07 -12.75
N ILE A 319 14.80 13.90 -12.21
CA ILE A 319 13.59 13.70 -11.41
C ILE A 319 13.67 14.52 -10.13
N GLN A 320 14.82 14.60 -9.45
CA GLN A 320 14.97 15.43 -8.25
C GLN A 320 14.71 16.91 -8.56
N ALA A 321 15.20 17.42 -9.69
CA ALA A 321 14.93 18.79 -10.10
C ALA A 321 13.43 19.05 -10.36
N LEU A 322 12.71 18.07 -10.95
CA LEU A 322 11.25 18.15 -11.13
C LEU A 322 10.52 18.14 -9.78
N VAL A 323 10.92 17.28 -8.85
CA VAL A 323 10.38 17.23 -7.49
C VAL A 323 10.58 18.57 -6.78
N ASP A 324 11.78 19.13 -6.81
CA ASP A 324 12.09 20.42 -6.16
C ASP A 324 11.28 21.56 -6.77
N LYS A 325 11.14 21.59 -8.08
CA LYS A 325 10.27 22.56 -8.80
C LYS A 325 8.81 22.43 -8.38
N ALA A 326 8.29 21.21 -8.28
CA ALA A 326 6.91 20.91 -7.89
C ALA A 326 6.62 21.35 -6.45
N LYS A 327 7.59 21.18 -5.55
CA LYS A 327 7.48 21.54 -4.12
C LYS A 327 7.60 23.04 -3.86
N ALA A 328 8.36 23.77 -4.67
CA ALA A 328 8.77 25.14 -4.41
C ALA A 328 7.61 26.09 -4.03
N PRO A 329 6.42 26.09 -4.70
CA PRO A 329 5.32 26.98 -4.36
C PRO A 329 4.72 26.75 -2.96
N TYR A 330 4.82 25.53 -2.44
CA TYR A 330 4.17 25.09 -1.20
C TYR A 330 5.14 24.97 -0.02
N LYS A 331 6.44 24.96 -0.31
CA LYS A 331 7.51 24.63 0.64
C LYS A 331 7.46 25.49 1.91
N ALA A 332 7.39 26.80 1.77
CA ALA A 332 7.38 27.72 2.93
C ALA A 332 6.21 27.46 3.89
N HIS A 333 5.04 27.10 3.35
CA HIS A 333 3.86 26.76 4.15
C HIS A 333 4.00 25.39 4.80
N LEU A 334 4.37 24.36 4.04
CA LEU A 334 4.38 22.97 4.48
C LEU A 334 5.55 22.64 5.41
N GLU A 335 6.71 23.28 5.25
CA GLU A 335 7.86 23.10 6.15
C GLU A 335 7.77 23.92 7.45
N THR A 336 6.68 24.69 7.66
CA THR A 336 6.44 25.37 8.94
C THR A 336 6.37 24.35 10.07
N ILE A 337 7.24 24.51 11.07
CA ILE A 337 7.24 23.69 12.29
C ILE A 337 6.06 24.12 13.16
N VAL A 338 5.21 23.17 13.53
CA VAL A 338 4.02 23.36 14.36
C VAL A 338 4.17 22.78 15.77
N GLY A 339 5.21 21.98 16.00
CA GLY A 339 5.52 21.38 17.30
C GLY A 339 6.72 20.45 17.24
N TYR A 340 6.90 19.68 18.31
CA TYR A 340 7.99 18.71 18.45
C TYR A 340 7.47 17.44 19.14
N THR A 341 8.13 16.30 18.89
CA THR A 341 7.85 15.05 19.59
C THR A 341 9.11 14.45 20.21
N ASN A 342 8.96 13.88 21.41
CA ASN A 342 10.02 13.14 22.12
C ASN A 342 9.98 11.63 21.78
N THR A 343 8.91 11.14 21.19
CA THR A 343 8.70 9.73 20.84
C THR A 343 8.38 9.59 19.35
N PRO A 344 8.66 8.44 18.72
CA PRO A 344 8.26 8.21 17.34
C PRO A 344 6.74 8.29 17.15
N ILE A 345 6.31 9.01 16.11
CA ILE A 345 4.90 9.11 15.70
C ILE A 345 4.73 8.36 14.37
N TYR A 346 3.80 7.42 14.34
CA TYR A 346 3.50 6.58 13.16
C TYR A 346 2.06 6.06 13.20
N ARG A 347 1.55 5.53 12.06
CA ARG A 347 0.18 5.01 11.90
C ARG A 347 0.16 3.69 11.13
N TYR A 348 0.87 2.66 11.59
CA TYR A 348 1.01 1.38 10.88
C TYR A 348 0.29 0.21 11.55
N LEU A 349 0.02 0.30 12.85
CA LEU A 349 -0.53 -0.83 13.62
C LEU A 349 -2.03 -0.99 13.37
N THR A 350 -2.50 -2.23 13.45
CA THR A 350 -3.91 -2.58 13.20
C THR A 350 -4.86 -2.02 14.26
N VAL A 351 -4.44 -1.99 15.53
CA VAL A 351 -5.33 -1.72 16.68
C VAL A 351 -5.15 -0.33 17.26
N GLU A 352 -3.94 0.11 17.56
CA GLU A 352 -3.63 1.39 18.21
C GLU A 352 -2.36 1.98 17.63
N ASN A 353 -2.27 3.31 17.49
CA ASN A 353 -1.09 3.99 16.97
C ASN A 353 -0.79 5.27 17.74
N PRO A 354 0.49 5.68 17.87
CA PRO A 354 0.84 6.93 18.53
C PRO A 354 0.23 8.17 17.86
N MET A 355 0.16 8.21 16.52
CA MET A 355 -0.46 9.34 15.81
C MET A 355 -1.95 9.46 16.11
N ASP A 356 -2.68 8.34 16.09
CA ASP A 356 -4.11 8.36 16.40
C ASP A 356 -4.38 8.73 17.86
N ASN A 357 -3.50 8.30 18.79
CA ASN A 357 -3.57 8.71 20.18
C ASN A 357 -3.40 10.22 20.31
N MET A 358 -2.42 10.82 19.62
CA MET A 358 -2.21 12.27 19.59
C MET A 358 -3.41 13.02 19.00
N ILE A 359 -3.95 12.59 17.85
CA ILE A 359 -5.11 13.22 17.19
C ILE A 359 -6.32 13.20 18.12
N THR A 360 -6.62 12.03 18.70
CA THR A 360 -7.82 11.86 19.54
C THR A 360 -7.67 12.57 20.88
N ASP A 361 -6.47 12.63 21.46
CA ASP A 361 -6.19 13.44 22.66
C ASP A 361 -6.32 14.94 22.38
N ALA A 362 -5.80 15.40 21.28
CA ALA A 362 -5.94 16.79 20.84
C ALA A 362 -7.42 17.18 20.65
N ALA A 363 -8.19 16.29 19.98
CA ALA A 363 -9.62 16.54 19.75
C ALA A 363 -10.41 16.54 21.08
N ARG A 364 -10.10 15.62 21.99
CA ARG A 364 -10.71 15.57 23.31
C ARG A 364 -10.35 16.79 24.16
N TRP A 365 -9.08 17.19 24.13
CA TRP A 365 -8.63 18.40 24.81
C TRP A 365 -9.36 19.67 24.34
N LYS A 366 -9.56 19.82 23.03
CA LYS A 366 -10.19 21.01 22.44
C LYS A 366 -11.71 21.04 22.64
N THR A 367 -12.37 19.88 22.53
CA THR A 367 -13.83 19.77 22.56
C THR A 367 -14.40 19.55 23.95
N GLY A 368 -13.61 19.01 24.89
CA GLY A 368 -14.07 18.56 26.20
C GLY A 368 -14.97 17.31 26.14
N ALA A 369 -15.00 16.58 25.01
CA ALA A 369 -15.83 15.38 24.87
C ALA A 369 -15.34 14.23 25.76
N ASP A 370 -16.25 13.37 26.21
CA ASP A 370 -15.93 12.16 26.96
C ASP A 370 -15.08 11.19 26.12
N ILE A 371 -15.41 11.07 24.84
CA ILE A 371 -14.73 10.21 23.87
C ILE A 371 -14.41 11.01 22.61
N SER A 372 -13.19 10.86 22.10
CA SER A 372 -12.81 11.34 20.78
C SER A 372 -12.43 10.17 19.88
N ILE A 373 -12.82 10.21 18.61
CA ILE A 373 -12.70 9.11 17.66
C ILE A 373 -11.91 9.56 16.44
N SER A 374 -10.98 8.72 16.01
CA SER A 374 -10.30 8.79 14.71
C SER A 374 -10.73 7.59 13.86
N ASN A 375 -10.93 7.85 12.56
CA ASN A 375 -11.25 6.83 11.58
C ASN A 375 -10.17 5.73 11.52
N GLY A 376 -8.94 6.06 11.91
CA GLY A 376 -7.77 5.22 11.84
C GLY A 376 -7.40 4.93 10.39
N PHE A 377 -6.18 5.25 10.02
CA PHE A 377 -5.59 4.83 8.74
C PHE A 377 -4.32 4.06 9.05
N ARG A 378 -3.89 3.20 8.14
CA ARG A 378 -2.50 2.78 8.03
C ARG A 378 -1.87 3.66 6.97
N PHE A 379 -1.25 4.77 7.37
CA PHE A 379 -0.92 5.84 6.45
C PHE A 379 0.27 6.69 6.92
N GLY A 380 1.07 7.11 5.94
CA GLY A 380 2.04 8.19 6.06
C GLY A 380 3.38 7.77 6.66
N ASN A 381 4.30 8.72 6.63
CA ASN A 381 5.69 8.50 7.00
C ASN A 381 5.92 8.78 8.48
N PRO A 382 6.67 7.93 9.20
CA PRO A 382 6.99 8.17 10.61
C PRO A 382 7.76 9.47 10.85
N ILE A 383 7.48 10.11 11.99
CA ILE A 383 8.30 11.20 12.54
C ILE A 383 9.16 10.60 13.65
N VAL A 384 10.48 10.64 13.50
CA VAL A 384 11.40 9.90 14.37
C VAL A 384 12.39 10.86 15.03
N PRO A 385 12.38 10.98 16.39
CA PRO A 385 13.43 11.65 17.14
C PRO A 385 14.80 11.02 16.89
N GLN A 386 15.83 11.86 16.74
CA GLN A 386 17.19 11.40 16.50
C GLN A 386 18.14 11.97 17.57
N ASP A 387 19.18 11.22 17.90
CA ASP A 387 20.25 11.62 18.83
C ASP A 387 19.76 12.15 20.19
N GLY A 388 18.62 11.61 20.67
CA GLY A 388 18.01 12.03 21.94
C GLY A 388 17.39 13.44 21.91
N LYS A 389 17.24 14.03 20.71
CA LYS A 389 16.58 15.35 20.52
C LYS A 389 15.16 15.16 20.02
N PRO A 390 14.22 16.02 20.45
CA PRO A 390 12.86 16.01 19.92
C PRO A 390 12.87 16.24 18.40
N ALA A 391 12.06 15.46 17.67
CA ALA A 391 11.88 15.66 16.24
C ALA A 391 10.89 16.82 15.98
N PRO A 392 11.16 17.72 15.01
CA PRO A 392 10.19 18.72 14.60
C PRO A 392 8.99 18.05 13.91
N ILE A 393 7.80 18.59 14.17
CA ILE A 393 6.57 18.26 13.47
C ILE A 393 6.24 19.44 12.57
N THR A 394 6.18 19.21 11.25
CA THR A 394 5.82 20.22 10.26
C THR A 394 4.38 20.05 9.78
N ARG A 395 3.83 21.04 9.07
CA ARG A 395 2.55 20.89 8.39
C ARG A 395 2.59 19.76 7.33
N ALA A 396 3.71 19.58 6.63
CA ALA A 396 3.88 18.46 5.73
C ALA A 396 3.73 17.12 6.46
N ASN A 397 4.30 16.98 7.66
CA ASN A 397 4.12 15.77 8.47
C ASN A 397 2.66 15.55 8.88
N LEU A 398 1.93 16.62 9.20
CA LEU A 398 0.48 16.48 9.50
C LEU A 398 -0.28 15.98 8.30
N TRP A 399 -0.07 16.52 7.10
CA TRP A 399 -0.68 16.01 5.88
C TRP A 399 -0.31 14.55 5.59
N ASN A 400 0.96 14.19 5.74
CA ASN A 400 1.42 12.82 5.48
C ASN A 400 0.79 11.79 6.43
N LEU A 401 0.56 12.14 7.68
CA LEU A 401 -0.02 11.22 8.68
C LEU A 401 -1.54 11.38 8.85
N LEU A 402 -2.09 12.50 8.42
CA LEU A 402 -3.50 12.85 8.49
C LEU A 402 -3.94 13.45 7.14
N PRO A 403 -4.10 12.61 6.09
CA PRO A 403 -4.26 13.06 4.70
C PRO A 403 -5.62 13.70 4.39
N VAL A 404 -6.51 13.79 5.40
CA VAL A 404 -7.84 14.38 5.29
C VAL A 404 -7.93 15.51 6.32
N ASN A 405 -8.29 16.71 5.86
CA ASN A 405 -8.38 17.92 6.71
C ASN A 405 -9.82 18.45 6.78
N GLU A 406 -10.71 17.68 7.39
CA GLU A 406 -12.10 18.02 7.53
C GLU A 406 -12.40 18.73 8.87
N LYS A 407 -13.56 19.40 8.93
CA LYS A 407 -14.06 20.02 10.16
C LYS A 407 -14.30 18.99 11.25
N VAL A 408 -14.22 19.42 12.50
CA VAL A 408 -14.55 18.60 13.67
C VAL A 408 -16.03 18.69 13.96
N LYS A 409 -16.63 17.57 14.33
CA LYS A 409 -18.05 17.42 14.72
C LYS A 409 -18.11 16.84 16.13
N THR A 410 -19.03 17.35 16.94
CA THR A 410 -19.35 16.77 18.26
C THR A 410 -20.80 16.36 18.31
N GLY A 411 -21.14 15.45 19.22
CA GLY A 411 -22.51 15.02 19.47
C GLY A 411 -22.63 14.12 20.69
N LYS A 412 -23.78 13.50 20.89
CA LYS A 412 -24.05 12.57 22.00
C LYS A 412 -24.58 11.24 21.49
N ALA A 413 -24.03 10.15 21.99
CA ALA A 413 -24.50 8.80 21.73
C ALA A 413 -24.65 8.03 23.04
N THR A 414 -25.58 7.07 23.10
CA THR A 414 -25.70 6.15 24.24
C THR A 414 -24.56 5.13 24.23
N GLY A 415 -24.23 4.56 25.38
CA GLY A 415 -23.24 3.50 25.45
C GLY A 415 -23.57 2.32 24.55
N LYS A 416 -24.85 1.97 24.43
CA LYS A 416 -25.31 0.94 23.49
C LYS A 416 -25.00 1.29 22.03
N GLN A 417 -25.26 2.53 21.60
CA GLN A 417 -24.92 2.98 20.22
C GLN A 417 -23.41 2.90 19.96
N ILE A 418 -22.59 3.31 20.94
CA ILE A 418 -21.13 3.24 20.86
C ILE A 418 -20.67 1.79 20.73
N LYS A 419 -21.21 0.89 21.55
CA LYS A 419 -20.89 -0.54 21.51
C LYS A 419 -21.30 -1.18 20.18
N ASP A 420 -22.52 -0.96 19.71
CA ASP A 420 -23.04 -1.51 18.46
C ASP A 420 -22.21 -1.00 17.26
N TRP A 421 -21.86 0.28 17.24
CA TRP A 421 -20.99 0.88 16.24
C TRP A 421 -19.59 0.24 16.25
N LEU A 422 -18.98 0.10 17.43
CA LEU A 422 -17.64 -0.46 17.56
C LEU A 422 -17.59 -1.95 17.16
N GLU A 423 -18.61 -2.73 17.47
CA GLU A 423 -18.76 -4.12 17.00
C GLU A 423 -18.83 -4.19 15.46
N LYS A 424 -19.53 -3.23 14.82
CA LYS A 424 -19.55 -3.11 13.36
C LYS A 424 -18.15 -2.78 12.81
N GLU A 425 -17.43 -1.83 13.40
CA GLU A 425 -16.08 -1.47 12.98
C GLU A 425 -15.07 -2.61 13.20
N MET A 426 -15.21 -3.37 14.27
CA MET A 426 -14.45 -4.60 14.51
C MET A 426 -14.76 -5.68 13.45
N HIS A 427 -16.01 -5.78 13.03
CA HIS A 427 -16.38 -6.69 11.94
C HIS A 427 -15.73 -6.28 10.62
N ASN A 428 -15.77 -4.99 10.29
CA ASN A 428 -15.10 -4.46 9.10
C ASN A 428 -13.58 -4.74 9.09
N ALA A 429 -12.94 -4.76 10.27
CA ALA A 429 -11.50 -4.99 10.40
C ALA A 429 -11.13 -6.49 10.46
N PHE A 430 -11.96 -7.33 11.10
CA PHE A 430 -11.57 -8.68 11.52
C PHE A 430 -12.52 -9.79 11.02
N SER A 431 -13.44 -9.52 10.09
CA SER A 431 -14.26 -10.58 9.51
C SER A 431 -13.39 -11.68 8.91
N GLN A 432 -13.81 -12.95 9.07
CA GLN A 432 -13.16 -14.08 8.39
C GLN A 432 -13.55 -14.14 6.90
N ASN A 433 -14.64 -13.44 6.52
CA ASN A 433 -15.03 -13.29 5.13
C ASN A 433 -14.30 -12.08 4.52
N PRO A 434 -13.43 -12.26 3.52
CA PRO A 434 -12.68 -11.17 2.88
C PRO A 434 -13.56 -10.07 2.29
N THR A 435 -14.73 -10.40 1.73
CA THR A 435 -15.65 -9.43 1.12
C THR A 435 -16.29 -8.48 2.12
N GLU A 436 -16.31 -8.85 3.41
CA GLU A 436 -16.87 -8.05 4.50
C GLU A 436 -15.82 -7.17 5.18
N ARG A 437 -14.55 -7.31 4.80
CA ARG A 437 -13.47 -6.48 5.35
C ARG A 437 -13.39 -5.13 4.64
N PHE A 438 -13.17 -4.10 5.42
CA PHE A 438 -13.10 -2.73 4.98
C PHE A 438 -11.83 -2.08 5.55
N GLY A 439 -10.72 -2.20 4.83
CA GLY A 439 -9.41 -1.61 5.15
C GLY A 439 -8.49 -2.44 6.05
N GLY A 440 -9.00 -3.29 6.93
CA GLY A 440 -8.17 -4.19 7.76
C GLY A 440 -7.54 -3.57 9.01
N TRP A 441 -8.01 -2.40 9.48
CA TRP A 441 -7.59 -1.73 10.72
C TRP A 441 -8.79 -1.21 11.50
N LEU A 442 -8.64 -1.15 12.83
CA LEU A 442 -9.68 -0.70 13.74
C LEU A 442 -9.73 0.84 13.79
N VAL A 443 -10.90 1.41 14.07
CA VAL A 443 -11.05 2.81 14.52
C VAL A 443 -10.29 3.04 15.83
N ARG A 444 -9.82 4.28 16.05
CA ARG A 444 -9.03 4.68 17.24
C ARG A 444 -9.80 5.69 18.07
N PHE A 445 -9.45 5.77 19.35
CA PHE A 445 -10.18 6.64 20.26
C PHE A 445 -9.32 7.08 21.46
N SER A 446 -9.80 8.13 22.12
CA SER A 446 -9.34 8.63 23.41
C SER A 446 -10.52 8.75 24.37
N GLY A 447 -10.28 8.68 25.68
CA GLY A 447 -11.31 8.73 26.72
C GLY A 447 -12.02 7.40 26.98
N MET A 448 -11.75 6.39 26.17
CA MET A 448 -12.32 5.06 26.24
C MET A 448 -11.22 3.99 26.24
N LYS A 449 -11.43 2.87 26.92
CA LYS A 449 -10.63 1.64 26.79
C LYS A 449 -11.53 0.47 26.45
N VAL A 450 -11.08 -0.36 25.52
CA VAL A 450 -11.84 -1.51 25.00
C VAL A 450 -10.98 -2.76 25.06
N ASN A 451 -11.49 -3.82 25.67
CA ASN A 451 -10.93 -5.16 25.61
C ASN A 451 -11.83 -6.02 24.73
N PHE A 452 -11.25 -6.70 23.75
CA PHE A 452 -12.00 -7.48 22.78
C PHE A 452 -11.24 -8.71 22.28
N ASN A 453 -11.98 -9.63 21.68
CA ASN A 453 -11.45 -10.80 21.01
C ASN A 453 -11.84 -10.76 19.52
N SER A 454 -10.86 -10.59 18.64
CA SER A 454 -11.09 -10.49 17.19
C SER A 454 -11.65 -11.77 16.56
N GLN A 455 -11.47 -12.94 17.21
CA GLN A 455 -11.92 -14.24 16.72
C GLN A 455 -13.39 -14.55 17.02
N ASN A 456 -14.01 -13.78 17.93
CA ASN A 456 -15.42 -13.97 18.26
C ASN A 456 -16.33 -13.59 17.09
N GLU A 457 -17.56 -14.11 17.14
CA GLU A 457 -18.60 -13.81 16.16
C GLU A 457 -18.96 -12.32 16.11
N LYS A 458 -19.51 -11.88 14.99
CA LYS A 458 -20.03 -10.53 14.80
C LYS A 458 -20.98 -10.12 15.92
N GLY A 459 -20.75 -8.97 16.53
CA GLY A 459 -21.55 -8.47 17.65
C GLY A 459 -21.23 -9.06 19.01
N GLN A 460 -20.18 -9.90 19.12
CA GLN A 460 -19.75 -10.54 20.37
C GLN A 460 -18.25 -10.40 20.63
N ARG A 461 -17.58 -9.47 19.92
CA ARG A 461 -16.12 -9.30 20.04
C ARG A 461 -15.73 -8.54 21.29
N ILE A 462 -16.56 -7.63 21.74
CA ILE A 462 -16.25 -6.75 22.89
C ILE A 462 -16.46 -7.49 24.22
N ASN A 463 -15.39 -7.62 24.99
CA ASN A 463 -15.44 -8.17 26.34
C ASN A 463 -15.79 -7.09 27.37
N SER A 464 -15.20 -5.89 27.25
CA SER A 464 -15.49 -4.77 28.15
C SER A 464 -15.16 -3.42 27.51
N ILE A 465 -15.90 -2.38 27.94
CA ILE A 465 -15.62 -0.99 27.61
C ILE A 465 -15.63 -0.18 28.89
N THR A 466 -14.63 0.69 29.06
CA THR A 466 -14.62 1.71 30.12
C THR A 466 -14.51 3.10 29.49
N VAL A 467 -15.20 4.09 30.07
CA VAL A 467 -15.11 5.51 29.69
C VAL A 467 -14.68 6.29 30.91
N ASN A 468 -13.62 7.08 30.79
CA ASN A 468 -13.02 7.83 31.90
C ASN A 468 -12.68 6.96 33.14
N GLY A 469 -12.39 5.67 32.93
CA GLY A 469 -12.04 4.70 33.96
C GLY A 469 -13.22 3.94 34.57
N GLU A 470 -14.45 4.30 34.25
CA GLU A 470 -15.67 3.63 34.74
C GLU A 470 -16.28 2.73 33.65
N SER A 471 -16.96 1.63 34.06
CA SER A 471 -17.66 0.77 33.11
C SER A 471 -18.73 1.55 32.35
N MET A 472 -18.69 1.45 31.03
CA MET A 472 -19.69 2.10 30.17
C MET A 472 -21.07 1.49 30.40
N LYS A 473 -22.08 2.34 30.52
CA LYS A 473 -23.48 1.95 30.71
C LYS A 473 -24.27 2.16 29.43
N ASP A 474 -25.06 1.17 29.06
CA ASP A 474 -25.76 1.16 27.76
C ASP A 474 -26.76 2.33 27.61
N ASP A 475 -27.42 2.74 28.66
CA ASP A 475 -28.46 3.79 28.64
C ASP A 475 -27.94 5.20 28.92
N GLU A 476 -26.68 5.36 29.34
CA GLU A 476 -26.06 6.67 29.57
C GLU A 476 -25.59 7.32 28.25
N TYR A 477 -25.72 8.64 28.16
CA TYR A 477 -25.21 9.42 27.04
C TYR A 477 -23.78 9.88 27.31
N TYR A 478 -22.93 9.69 26.32
CA TYR A 478 -21.54 10.16 26.28
C TYR A 478 -21.39 11.20 25.18
N THR A 479 -20.66 12.27 25.47
CA THR A 479 -20.27 13.24 24.44
C THR A 479 -19.13 12.64 23.60
N ILE A 480 -19.27 12.75 22.29
CA ILE A 480 -18.29 12.22 21.34
C ILE A 480 -17.83 13.30 20.37
N SER A 481 -16.58 13.22 19.91
CA SER A 481 -16.02 14.07 18.86
C SER A 481 -15.31 13.25 17.80
N ALA A 482 -15.43 13.66 16.53
CA ALA A 482 -14.71 13.09 15.38
C ALA A 482 -14.66 14.10 14.23
N CYS A 483 -13.95 13.75 13.14
CA CYS A 483 -14.00 14.54 11.91
C CYS A 483 -15.35 14.40 11.20
N VAL A 484 -15.78 15.45 10.54
CA VAL A 484 -16.87 15.39 9.55
C VAL A 484 -16.44 14.47 8.40
N ARG A 485 -17.38 13.66 7.92
CA ARG A 485 -17.27 13.05 6.60
C ARG A 485 -18.28 13.78 5.71
N PRO A 486 -17.85 14.58 4.74
CA PRO A 486 -18.75 15.27 3.85
C PRO A 486 -19.66 14.27 3.10
N GLY A 487 -20.93 14.64 2.88
CA GLY A 487 -21.90 13.74 2.27
C GLY A 487 -22.66 12.81 3.23
N ASP A 488 -22.12 12.56 4.43
CA ASP A 488 -22.87 11.81 5.45
C ASP A 488 -24.07 12.62 5.99
N PRO A 489 -25.16 11.96 6.41
CA PRO A 489 -26.24 12.59 7.14
C PRO A 489 -25.74 13.40 8.33
N ILE A 490 -26.42 14.49 8.68
CA ILE A 490 -25.96 15.40 9.74
C ILE A 490 -25.79 14.68 11.09
N ASP A 491 -26.65 13.71 11.37
CA ASP A 491 -26.67 12.90 12.58
C ASP A 491 -25.76 11.68 12.52
N ASN A 492 -24.92 11.57 11.49
CA ASN A 492 -23.90 10.54 11.37
C ASN A 492 -22.54 11.09 11.83
N LEU A 493 -21.89 10.42 12.77
CA LEU A 493 -20.57 10.80 13.28
C LEU A 493 -19.63 9.59 13.22
N CYS A 494 -18.60 9.66 12.39
CA CYS A 494 -17.66 8.56 12.17
C CYS A 494 -18.38 7.22 11.85
N ARG A 495 -19.35 7.24 10.94
CA ARG A 495 -20.22 6.09 10.56
C ARG A 495 -21.15 5.59 11.69
N MET A 496 -21.22 6.30 12.80
CA MET A 496 -22.20 6.05 13.87
C MET A 496 -23.48 6.88 13.59
N PRO A 497 -24.62 6.25 13.27
CA PRO A 497 -25.86 6.98 12.95
C PRO A 497 -26.63 7.39 14.19
N ASN A 498 -27.60 8.29 14.01
CA ASN A 498 -28.56 8.75 15.04
C ASN A 498 -27.87 9.39 16.26
N VAL A 499 -26.75 10.06 16.05
CA VAL A 499 -26.07 10.85 17.09
C VAL A 499 -26.88 12.12 17.36
N LYS A 500 -27.11 12.46 18.61
CA LYS A 500 -27.89 13.62 19.03
C LYS A 500 -27.02 14.84 19.29
N ASP A 501 -27.65 16.01 19.39
CA ASP A 501 -27.02 17.29 19.78
C ASP A 501 -25.77 17.58 18.93
N ILE A 502 -25.86 17.38 17.62
CA ILE A 502 -24.76 17.57 16.69
C ILE A 502 -24.37 19.05 16.61
N GLU A 503 -23.06 19.29 16.70
CA GLU A 503 -22.45 20.59 16.46
C GLU A 503 -21.23 20.41 15.56
N VAL A 504 -21.22 21.07 14.40
CA VAL A 504 -20.03 21.17 13.53
C VAL A 504 -19.23 22.38 13.95
N LYS A 505 -17.97 22.17 14.29
CA LYS A 505 -17.05 23.25 14.68
C LYS A 505 -16.58 24.02 13.45
N ASP A 506 -16.12 25.24 13.65
CA ASP A 506 -15.62 26.13 12.59
C ASP A 506 -14.13 25.95 12.28
N TYR A 507 -13.48 24.99 12.93
CA TYR A 507 -12.08 24.63 12.72
C TYR A 507 -11.94 23.18 12.20
N THR A 508 -10.83 22.97 11.48
CA THR A 508 -10.47 21.66 10.93
C THR A 508 -9.67 20.82 11.92
N ILE A 509 -9.48 19.54 11.58
CA ILE A 509 -8.66 18.65 12.41
C ILE A 509 -7.18 19.06 12.40
N HIS A 510 -6.62 19.59 11.29
CA HIS A 510 -5.26 20.09 11.26
C HIS A 510 -5.09 21.32 12.14
N GLU A 511 -5.99 22.31 12.04
CA GLU A 511 -5.97 23.50 12.89
C GLU A 511 -6.04 23.13 14.38
N LEU A 512 -6.89 22.16 14.72
CA LEU A 512 -7.01 21.65 16.08
C LEU A 512 -5.70 21.00 16.56
N VAL A 513 -5.09 20.14 15.74
CA VAL A 513 -3.83 19.46 16.09
C VAL A 513 -2.68 20.45 16.17
N GLU A 514 -2.61 21.44 15.27
CA GLU A 514 -1.62 22.51 15.33
C GLU A 514 -1.74 23.31 16.65
N GLU A 515 -2.95 23.71 17.05
CA GLU A 515 -3.17 24.43 18.32
C GLU A 515 -2.76 23.57 19.53
N TYR A 516 -3.07 22.27 19.51
CA TYR A 516 -2.65 21.36 20.57
C TYR A 516 -1.12 21.26 20.65
N LEU A 517 -0.44 21.11 19.52
CA LEU A 517 1.02 21.03 19.44
C LEU A 517 1.69 22.32 19.92
N GLN A 518 1.17 23.49 19.55
CA GLN A 518 1.71 24.78 19.99
C GLN A 518 1.66 24.95 21.53
N LYS A 519 0.67 24.34 22.18
CA LYS A 519 0.49 24.44 23.64
C LYS A 519 1.18 23.36 24.44
N ASN A 520 1.32 22.15 23.87
CA ASN A 520 1.73 20.95 24.60
C ASN A 520 3.07 20.36 24.10
N SER A 521 3.71 20.99 23.12
CA SER A 521 4.98 20.52 22.58
C SER A 521 6.15 20.70 23.58
N PRO A 522 7.13 19.79 23.65
CA PRO A 522 7.17 18.54 22.91
C PRO A 522 6.19 17.47 23.41
N VAL A 523 5.44 16.86 22.49
CA VAL A 523 4.53 15.76 22.82
C VAL A 523 5.29 14.43 22.93
N ALA A 524 4.66 13.42 23.53
CA ALA A 524 5.25 12.07 23.65
C ALA A 524 4.18 10.98 23.55
N PRO A 525 3.44 10.89 22.43
CA PRO A 525 2.42 9.87 22.28
C PRO A 525 3.03 8.46 22.25
N THR A 526 2.39 7.53 22.96
CA THR A 526 2.80 6.13 23.06
C THR A 526 1.59 5.20 22.92
N LEU A 527 1.83 3.90 22.82
CA LEU A 527 0.76 2.89 22.89
C LEU A 527 0.36 2.69 24.35
N GLU A 528 -0.89 3.00 24.67
CA GLU A 528 -1.44 3.00 26.04
C GLU A 528 -2.38 1.82 26.33
N GLY A 529 -2.62 0.95 25.32
CA GLY A 529 -3.57 -0.14 25.42
C GLY A 529 -5.01 0.36 25.50
N ARG A 530 -5.34 1.42 24.73
CA ARG A 530 -6.70 1.95 24.62
C ARG A 530 -7.64 0.93 24.01
N ALA A 531 -7.16 0.19 23.01
CA ALA A 531 -7.79 -1.00 22.47
C ALA A 531 -6.85 -2.19 22.68
N TYR A 532 -7.32 -3.22 23.36
CA TYR A 532 -6.58 -4.44 23.62
C TYR A 532 -7.28 -5.63 22.98
N CYS A 533 -6.58 -6.31 22.06
CA CYS A 533 -7.04 -7.54 21.45
C CYS A 533 -6.22 -8.72 21.95
N GLU A 534 -6.90 -9.73 22.50
CA GLU A 534 -6.24 -10.91 23.08
C GLU A 534 -5.39 -11.70 22.08
N TYR A 535 -5.78 -11.70 20.79
CA TYR A 535 -5.11 -12.48 19.74
C TYR A 535 -4.06 -11.72 18.95
N LEU A 536 -4.18 -10.40 18.82
CA LEU A 536 -3.34 -9.64 17.90
C LEU A 536 -2.09 -9.05 18.54
N GLY A 537 -2.03 -9.05 19.91
CA GLY A 537 -0.93 -8.43 20.60
C GLY A 537 -0.83 -6.90 20.37
N LYS A 538 0.18 -6.29 21.00
CA LYS A 538 0.39 -4.83 20.98
C LYS A 538 0.86 -4.30 19.63
N TYR A 539 1.61 -5.10 18.87
CA TYR A 539 2.29 -4.71 17.65
C TYR A 539 1.76 -5.46 16.42
N SER A 540 0.46 -5.66 16.31
CA SER A 540 -0.10 -6.24 15.09
C SER A 540 -0.11 -5.22 13.95
N PHE A 541 0.46 -5.59 12.80
CA PHE A 541 0.52 -4.75 11.61
C PHE A 541 -0.40 -5.24 10.49
N SER A 542 -0.54 -6.55 10.35
CA SER A 542 -1.42 -7.15 9.36
C SER A 542 -2.04 -8.43 9.90
N THR A 543 -3.19 -8.79 9.33
CA THR A 543 -3.82 -10.08 9.54
C THR A 543 -3.64 -11.00 8.33
N VAL A 544 -2.83 -10.60 7.35
CA VAL A 544 -2.56 -11.32 6.09
C VAL A 544 -1.27 -12.12 6.23
N PRO A 545 -1.28 -13.43 5.93
CA PRO A 545 -0.07 -14.24 5.89
C PRO A 545 0.88 -13.78 4.77
N LYS A 546 2.19 -14.04 4.95
CA LYS A 546 3.26 -13.75 3.98
C LYS A 546 3.53 -12.28 3.68
N THR A 547 2.98 -11.36 4.46
CA THR A 547 3.42 -9.97 4.42
C THR A 547 4.71 -9.78 5.22
N ASP A 548 5.41 -8.67 4.95
CA ASP A 548 6.67 -8.31 5.63
C ASP A 548 6.51 -8.18 7.15
N TYR A 549 5.32 -7.88 7.55
CA TYR A 549 4.97 -7.71 8.94
C TYR A 549 4.59 -9.05 9.59
N LYS A 550 5.58 -9.89 9.86
CA LYS A 550 5.39 -11.07 10.71
C LYS A 550 5.22 -10.64 12.16
N PHE A 551 4.01 -10.26 12.51
CA PHE A 551 3.65 -9.85 13.85
C PHE A 551 2.79 -10.90 14.49
N GLN A 552 3.43 -11.73 15.21
CA GLN A 552 2.80 -12.64 16.16
C GLN A 552 3.65 -12.72 17.42
#